data_f4b55ff835e58b23882f6222aa09addb
#
_entry.id   f4b55ff835e58b23882f6222aa09addb
#
_cell.length_a   1.000
_cell.length_b   1.000
_cell.length_c   1.000
_cell.angle_alpha   90.00
_cell.angle_beta   90.00
_cell.angle_gamma   90.00
#
_symmetry.space_group_name_H-M   'P 1'
#
loop_
_entity.id
_entity.type
_entity.pdbx_description
1 polymer ?
#
loop_
_entity_poly.entity_id
_entity_poly.type
_entity_poly.pdbx_seq_one_letter_code
_entity_poly.pdbx_strand_id
1 'polypeptide(L)'
;MFIPEELQHFAARLGEAEFAARMAAEQGMRECRGARQGKGLFCLENKIDLYGLIKFCLKLCGFWNRAVRNYFDIQVVNNEVRLKNLPPEFDGYTILQLSDLHADLHPDFPKRVKEIIAPLVYDCLALTGDFRTCTFDEHSGATVATIDILAEVEQPKFAILGNHDSLAKVPAMETAGIRFLLNEHILLRRGEAELCLIGIDDPNFYKTHNLERALDGAPSDTTKVLLSHAPQTYRMVEEKGIELLIAGHTHGGQICLPGGYLIMHDRSAPRRILSGAWREGKLQGYTSRGTGGSGLPIRLNCPAEVTLHTLRRG
;
A
#
# COMPACT_ATOMS: atom_id res chain seq x y z
N MET A 1 -0.15 20.16 -21.42
CA MET A 1 0.44 19.17 -20.48
C MET A 1 1.38 18.29 -21.30
N PHE A 2 2.66 18.22 -20.93
CA PHE A 2 3.61 17.29 -21.57
C PHE A 2 3.54 15.95 -20.82
N ILE A 3 3.10 14.91 -21.50
CA ILE A 3 3.07 13.53 -20.97
C ILE A 3 4.18 12.79 -21.69
N PRO A 4 5.16 12.21 -20.97
CA PRO A 4 6.19 11.38 -21.57
C PRO A 4 5.57 10.23 -22.38
N GLU A 5 6.12 9.95 -23.55
CA GLU A 5 5.60 8.92 -24.47
C GLU A 5 5.51 7.55 -23.79
N GLU A 6 6.50 7.22 -22.98
CA GLU A 6 6.58 5.99 -22.18
C GLU A 6 5.43 5.80 -21.18
N LEU A 7 4.71 6.87 -20.82
CA LEU A 7 3.57 6.81 -19.89
C LEU A 7 2.21 6.81 -20.61
N GLN A 8 2.16 7.11 -21.92
CA GLN A 8 0.89 7.23 -22.63
C GLN A 8 0.08 5.93 -22.66
N HIS A 9 0.75 4.77 -22.69
CA HIS A 9 0.09 3.47 -22.67
C HIS A 9 -0.69 3.21 -21.37
N PHE A 10 -0.39 3.92 -20.28
CA PHE A 10 -1.14 3.78 -19.03
C PHE A 10 -2.55 4.37 -19.10
N ALA A 11 -2.85 5.24 -20.08
CA ALA A 11 -4.20 5.74 -20.29
C ALA A 11 -5.19 4.60 -20.59
N ALA A 12 -4.76 3.63 -21.42
CA ALA A 12 -5.57 2.46 -21.73
C ALA A 12 -5.78 1.54 -20.51
N ARG A 13 -4.86 1.52 -19.57
CA ARG A 13 -4.92 0.67 -18.35
C ARG A 13 -5.72 1.34 -17.22
N LEU A 14 -5.37 2.57 -16.88
CA LEU A 14 -6.03 3.34 -15.81
C LEU A 14 -7.47 3.76 -16.16
N GLY A 15 -7.72 4.08 -17.43
CA GLY A 15 -8.84 4.88 -17.94
C GLY A 15 -8.37 6.27 -18.35
N GLU A 16 -8.85 6.76 -19.48
CA GLU A 16 -8.44 8.06 -20.04
C GLU A 16 -8.65 9.23 -19.07
N ALA A 17 -9.79 9.27 -18.39
CA ALA A 17 -10.14 10.33 -17.45
C ALA A 17 -9.29 10.25 -16.17
N GLU A 18 -9.13 9.05 -15.62
CA GLU A 18 -8.31 8.77 -14.44
C GLU A 18 -6.84 9.07 -14.70
N PHE A 19 -6.33 8.66 -15.88
CA PHE A 19 -4.96 8.96 -16.29
C PHE A 19 -4.72 10.47 -16.42
N ALA A 20 -5.62 11.19 -17.10
CA ALA A 20 -5.51 12.63 -17.24
C ALA A 20 -5.55 13.37 -15.89
N ALA A 21 -6.45 12.94 -14.99
CA ALA A 21 -6.56 13.50 -13.65
C ALA A 21 -5.29 13.23 -12.82
N ARG A 22 -4.75 12.00 -12.89
CA ARG A 22 -3.53 11.62 -12.20
C ARG A 22 -2.32 12.40 -12.68
N MET A 23 -2.13 12.50 -13.99
CA MET A 23 -1.02 13.26 -14.59
C MET A 23 -1.11 14.74 -14.23
N ALA A 24 -2.32 15.34 -14.23
CA ALA A 24 -2.53 16.72 -13.81
C ALA A 24 -2.15 16.92 -12.32
N ALA A 25 -2.53 16.00 -11.44
CA ALA A 25 -2.18 16.05 -10.03
C ALA A 25 -0.65 15.90 -9.82
N GLU A 26 -0.01 14.94 -10.49
CA GLU A 26 1.45 14.74 -10.41
C GLU A 26 2.23 15.96 -10.92
N GLN A 27 1.76 16.60 -12.00
CA GLN A 27 2.36 17.83 -12.54
C GLN A 27 2.13 19.04 -11.61
N GLY A 28 0.89 19.23 -11.14
CA GLY A 28 0.56 20.32 -10.21
C GLY A 28 1.38 20.26 -8.92
N MET A 29 1.69 19.07 -8.44
CA MET A 29 2.57 18.89 -7.28
C MET A 29 4.01 19.33 -7.56
N ARG A 30 4.55 19.06 -8.76
CA ARG A 30 5.90 19.53 -9.16
C ARG A 30 5.96 21.04 -9.23
N GLU A 31 4.91 21.67 -9.75
CA GLU A 31 4.81 23.14 -9.87
C GLU A 31 4.66 23.81 -8.50
N CYS A 32 3.84 23.27 -7.59
CA CYS A 32 3.70 23.78 -6.23
C CYS A 32 5.00 23.74 -5.43
N ARG A 33 5.90 22.81 -5.69
CA ARG A 33 7.23 22.77 -5.09
C ARG A 33 8.08 23.98 -5.50
N GLY A 34 8.03 24.38 -6.78
CA GLY A 34 8.70 25.60 -7.27
C GLY A 34 8.14 26.89 -6.66
N ALA A 35 6.83 26.94 -6.38
CA ALA A 35 6.15 28.09 -5.81
C ALA A 35 6.26 28.20 -4.27
N ARG A 36 6.53 27.11 -3.55
CA ARG A 36 6.69 27.09 -2.08
C ARG A 36 7.90 27.83 -1.52
N GLN A 37 8.77 28.35 -2.39
CA GLN A 37 9.79 29.36 -1.99
C GLN A 37 9.19 30.77 -1.79
N GLY A 38 7.91 30.98 -2.08
CA GLY A 38 7.17 32.22 -1.88
C GLY A 38 6.65 32.39 -0.45
N LYS A 39 7.01 33.52 0.18
CA LYS A 39 6.60 33.95 1.51
C LYS A 39 5.09 34.24 1.57
N GLY A 40 4.28 33.34 2.10
CA GLY A 40 2.87 33.56 2.39
C GLY A 40 2.50 33.37 3.86
N LEU A 41 1.73 34.30 4.44
CA LEU A 41 1.40 34.40 5.87
C LEU A 41 0.47 33.27 6.40
N PHE A 42 -0.06 32.39 5.53
CA PHE A 42 -1.08 31.39 5.88
C PHE A 42 -0.60 29.93 5.91
N CYS A 43 0.69 29.67 5.77
CA CYS A 43 1.25 28.32 5.88
C CYS A 43 1.93 28.13 7.24
N LEU A 44 1.16 28.11 8.33
CA LEU A 44 1.66 27.75 9.67
C LEU A 44 2.23 26.32 9.70
N GLU A 45 1.70 25.42 8.88
CA GLU A 45 2.19 24.04 8.69
C GLU A 45 3.64 23.99 8.17
N ASN A 46 4.11 25.01 7.45
CA ASN A 46 5.48 25.09 6.94
C ASN A 46 6.48 25.71 7.94
N LYS A 47 6.02 26.18 9.10
CA LYS A 47 6.89 26.82 10.11
C LYS A 47 7.29 25.91 11.26
N ILE A 48 6.58 24.80 11.45
CA ILE A 48 6.92 23.81 12.47
C ILE A 48 7.42 22.57 11.72
N ASP A 49 8.70 22.26 11.85
CA ASP A 49 9.22 20.93 11.48
C ASP A 49 8.63 19.90 12.44
N LEU A 50 7.45 19.41 12.07
CA LEU A 50 6.71 18.43 12.88
C LEU A 50 7.56 17.19 13.15
N TYR A 51 8.33 16.73 12.17
CA TYR A 51 9.21 15.58 12.34
C TYR A 51 10.37 15.88 13.29
N GLY A 52 10.96 17.08 13.18
CA GLY A 52 11.97 17.56 14.13
C GLY A 52 11.42 17.66 15.56
N LEU A 53 10.19 18.15 15.71
CA LEU A 53 9.52 18.22 17.01
C LEU A 53 9.24 16.83 17.60
N ILE A 54 8.71 15.90 16.82
CA ILE A 54 8.50 14.51 17.25
C ILE A 54 9.82 13.87 17.67
N LYS A 55 10.87 14.03 16.87
CA LYS A 55 12.21 13.52 17.18
C LYS A 55 12.75 14.11 18.48
N PHE A 56 12.60 15.42 18.67
CA PHE A 56 13.01 16.09 19.90
C PHE A 56 12.25 15.56 21.12
N CYS A 57 10.92 15.48 21.06
CA CYS A 57 10.09 14.95 22.15
C CYS A 57 10.45 13.51 22.50
N LEU A 58 10.62 12.62 21.50
CA LEU A 58 10.99 11.24 21.72
C LEU A 58 12.39 11.09 22.34
N LYS A 59 13.34 11.97 21.96
CA LYS A 59 14.68 12.02 22.59
C LYS A 59 14.61 12.50 24.03
N LEU A 60 13.85 13.56 24.30
CA LEU A 60 13.67 14.11 25.63
C LEU A 60 13.04 13.10 26.59
N CYS A 61 12.07 12.33 26.12
CA CYS A 61 11.40 11.28 26.90
C CYS A 61 12.16 9.94 26.92
N GLY A 62 13.33 9.83 26.27
CA GLY A 62 14.13 8.61 26.23
C GLY A 62 13.59 7.51 25.32
N PHE A 63 12.55 7.78 24.53
CA PHE A 63 11.90 6.76 23.67
C PHE A 63 12.51 6.64 22.26
N TRP A 64 13.38 7.55 21.84
CA TRP A 64 13.91 7.58 20.49
C TRP A 64 14.58 6.26 20.07
N ASN A 65 15.51 5.75 20.86
CA ASN A 65 16.24 4.52 20.52
C ASN A 65 15.33 3.29 20.48
N ARG A 66 14.31 3.27 21.35
CA ARG A 66 13.27 2.21 21.31
C ARG A 66 12.42 2.32 20.03
N ALA A 67 12.02 3.53 19.66
CA ALA A 67 11.19 3.77 18.49
C ALA A 67 11.93 3.41 17.18
N VAL A 68 13.23 3.70 17.08
CA VAL A 68 14.07 3.28 15.95
C VAL A 68 14.23 1.76 15.92
N ARG A 69 14.52 1.11 17.04
CA ARG A 69 14.59 -0.37 17.08
C ARG A 69 13.28 -1.02 16.62
N ASN A 70 12.15 -0.50 17.08
CA ASN A 70 10.83 -1.02 16.72
C ASN A 70 10.52 -0.86 15.22
N TYR A 71 11.15 0.10 14.53
CA TYR A 71 11.02 0.25 13.08
C TYR A 71 11.62 -0.94 12.33
N PHE A 72 12.72 -1.51 12.83
CA PHE A 72 13.37 -2.69 12.27
C PHE A 72 12.83 -4.02 12.83
N ASP A 73 12.02 -3.98 13.89
CA ASP A 73 11.36 -5.14 14.46
C ASP A 73 10.05 -5.43 13.71
N ILE A 74 10.22 -5.84 12.44
CA ILE A 74 9.11 -6.15 11.54
C ILE A 74 8.53 -7.51 11.92
N GLN A 75 7.26 -7.54 12.26
CA GLN A 75 6.55 -8.75 12.66
C GLN A 75 5.98 -9.49 11.44
N VAL A 76 6.03 -10.82 11.46
CA VAL A 76 5.28 -11.66 10.55
C VAL A 76 3.92 -11.94 11.16
N VAL A 77 2.86 -11.43 10.53
CA VAL A 77 1.48 -11.62 10.99
C VAL A 77 0.79 -12.64 10.11
N ASN A 78 0.19 -13.67 10.71
CA ASN A 78 -0.64 -14.63 10.00
C ASN A 78 -2.11 -14.21 10.11
N ASN A 79 -2.77 -14.09 8.99
CA ASN A 79 -4.19 -13.74 8.87
C ASN A 79 -4.94 -14.83 8.10
N GLU A 80 -5.72 -15.65 8.78
CA GLU A 80 -6.59 -16.62 8.14
C GLU A 80 -7.90 -15.97 7.73
N VAL A 81 -8.26 -16.10 6.44
CA VAL A 81 -9.47 -15.51 5.84
C VAL A 81 -10.36 -16.60 5.28
N ARG A 82 -11.59 -16.74 5.81
CA ARG A 82 -12.55 -17.73 5.36
C ARG A 82 -13.50 -17.13 4.33
N LEU A 83 -13.39 -17.58 3.07
CA LEU A 83 -14.18 -17.10 1.94
C LEU A 83 -15.19 -18.16 1.52
N LYS A 84 -16.47 -17.77 1.46
CA LYS A 84 -17.56 -18.70 1.24
C LYS A 84 -17.50 -19.38 -0.14
N ASN A 85 -17.13 -18.59 -1.16
CA ASN A 85 -17.11 -19.04 -2.55
C ASN A 85 -15.71 -19.47 -3.02
N LEU A 86 -14.74 -19.63 -2.11
CA LEU A 86 -13.38 -20.03 -2.46
C LEU A 86 -13.39 -21.43 -3.10
N PRO A 87 -12.83 -21.58 -4.32
CA PRO A 87 -12.65 -22.91 -4.91
C PRO A 87 -11.78 -23.81 -4.04
N PRO A 88 -12.05 -25.12 -4.00
CA PRO A 88 -11.26 -26.06 -3.18
C PRO A 88 -9.77 -26.02 -3.46
N GLU A 89 -9.38 -25.76 -4.71
CA GLU A 89 -7.99 -25.68 -5.14
C GLU A 89 -7.24 -24.53 -4.48
N PHE A 90 -7.95 -23.46 -4.10
CA PHE A 90 -7.39 -22.29 -3.40
C PHE A 90 -7.46 -22.42 -1.87
N ASP A 91 -7.98 -23.52 -1.30
CA ASP A 91 -7.90 -23.71 0.14
C ASP A 91 -6.43 -23.84 0.57
N GLY A 92 -6.00 -22.98 1.47
CA GLY A 92 -4.61 -22.85 1.87
C GLY A 92 -3.75 -21.94 0.97
N TYR A 93 -4.29 -21.29 -0.06
CA TYR A 93 -3.55 -20.32 -0.87
C TYR A 93 -3.10 -19.14 -0.02
N THR A 94 -1.84 -18.76 -0.14
CA THR A 94 -1.23 -17.74 0.72
C THR A 94 -0.75 -16.53 -0.08
N ILE A 95 -1.20 -15.36 0.33
CA ILE A 95 -0.79 -14.06 -0.22
C ILE A 95 0.10 -13.36 0.81
N LEU A 96 1.35 -13.09 0.47
CA LEU A 96 2.22 -12.24 1.29
C LEU A 96 1.94 -10.77 0.96
N GLN A 97 1.48 -9.99 1.93
CA GLN A 97 1.31 -8.55 1.79
C GLN A 97 2.52 -7.79 2.33
N LEU A 98 3.08 -6.91 1.49
CA LEU A 98 3.95 -5.81 1.90
C LEU A 98 3.24 -4.50 1.58
N SER A 99 3.20 -3.58 2.53
CA SER A 99 2.52 -2.29 2.39
C SER A 99 3.38 -1.17 2.93
N ASP A 100 3.25 0.02 2.34
CA ASP A 100 3.86 1.24 2.89
C ASP A 100 5.36 1.03 3.16
N LEU A 101 6.06 0.56 2.14
CA LEU A 101 7.49 0.24 2.25
C LEU A 101 8.32 1.46 2.58
N HIS A 102 8.04 2.62 1.93
CA HIS A 102 8.86 3.82 2.05
C HIS A 102 10.35 3.44 2.04
N ALA A 103 10.74 2.67 1.02
CA ALA A 103 12.00 1.92 0.97
C ALA A 103 13.25 2.80 0.96
N ASP A 104 13.08 4.10 0.71
CA ASP A 104 14.11 5.15 0.71
C ASP A 104 14.29 5.85 2.08
N LEU A 105 13.46 5.50 3.09
CA LEU A 105 13.48 6.18 4.39
C LEU A 105 14.77 5.90 5.22
N HIS A 106 15.30 4.67 5.12
CA HIS A 106 16.52 4.27 5.82
C HIS A 106 17.34 3.27 4.98
N PRO A 107 18.66 3.44 4.86
CA PRO A 107 19.48 2.62 3.97
C PRO A 107 19.54 1.13 4.34
N ASP A 108 19.42 0.80 5.62
CA ASP A 108 19.44 -0.60 6.08
C ASP A 108 18.08 -1.31 5.98
N PHE A 109 17.01 -0.57 5.66
CA PHE A 109 15.66 -1.11 5.63
C PHE A 109 15.47 -2.18 4.55
N PRO A 110 15.94 -2.01 3.29
CA PRO A 110 15.80 -3.04 2.26
C PRO A 110 16.39 -4.38 2.68
N LYS A 111 17.59 -4.37 3.25
CA LYS A 111 18.24 -5.59 3.77
C LYS A 111 17.38 -6.26 4.83
N ARG A 112 16.83 -5.48 5.76
CA ARG A 112 16.00 -6.01 6.83
C ARG A 112 14.73 -6.67 6.32
N VAL A 113 14.06 -6.08 5.34
CA VAL A 113 12.86 -6.66 4.72
C VAL A 113 13.20 -7.98 4.03
N LYS A 114 14.30 -8.05 3.26
CA LYS A 114 14.79 -9.30 2.64
C LYS A 114 14.94 -10.41 3.66
N GLU A 115 15.64 -10.14 4.77
CA GLU A 115 15.88 -11.13 5.84
C GLU A 115 14.56 -11.69 6.41
N ILE A 116 13.53 -10.85 6.52
CA ILE A 116 12.23 -11.26 7.06
C ILE A 116 11.43 -12.10 6.07
N ILE A 117 11.42 -11.72 4.78
CA ILE A 117 10.57 -12.41 3.80
C ILE A 117 11.21 -13.67 3.21
N ALA A 118 12.55 -13.76 3.19
CA ALA A 118 13.26 -14.89 2.60
C ALA A 118 12.85 -16.29 3.14
N PRO A 119 12.61 -16.51 4.44
CA PRO A 119 12.18 -17.81 4.95
C PRO A 119 10.68 -18.09 4.78
N LEU A 120 9.88 -17.14 4.28
CA LEU A 120 8.43 -17.27 4.21
C LEU A 120 8.00 -18.06 2.96
N VAL A 121 7.00 -18.89 3.13
CA VAL A 121 6.39 -19.66 2.05
C VAL A 121 5.04 -19.05 1.72
N TYR A 122 4.84 -18.69 0.46
CA TYR A 122 3.60 -18.08 -0.04
C TYR A 122 3.46 -18.33 -1.54
N ASP A 123 2.23 -18.22 -2.05
CA ASP A 123 1.90 -18.48 -3.46
C ASP A 123 2.06 -17.23 -4.33
N CYS A 124 1.76 -16.04 -3.81
CA CYS A 124 2.03 -14.78 -4.48
C CYS A 124 2.30 -13.65 -3.49
N LEU A 125 2.84 -12.53 -3.99
CA LEU A 125 3.15 -11.33 -3.23
C LEU A 125 2.26 -10.18 -3.69
N ALA A 126 1.64 -9.47 -2.75
CA ALA A 126 0.82 -8.29 -2.97
C ALA A 126 1.48 -7.05 -2.34
N LEU A 127 1.76 -6.04 -3.16
CA LEU A 127 2.33 -4.75 -2.77
C LEU A 127 1.21 -3.71 -2.78
N THR A 128 0.81 -3.23 -1.61
CA THR A 128 -0.36 -2.35 -1.49
C THR A 128 -0.02 -0.86 -1.45
N GLY A 129 1.03 -0.46 -2.19
CA GLY A 129 1.37 0.96 -2.43
C GLY A 129 2.31 1.57 -1.40
N ASP A 130 2.61 2.85 -1.62
CA ASP A 130 3.52 3.69 -0.85
C ASP A 130 4.95 3.13 -0.79
N PHE A 131 5.58 3.06 -1.97
CA PHE A 131 6.95 2.58 -2.12
C PHE A 131 7.99 3.61 -1.69
N ARG A 132 7.69 4.92 -1.82
CA ARG A 132 8.60 6.03 -1.49
C ARG A 132 8.06 6.88 -0.34
N THR A 133 8.98 7.59 0.32
CA THR A 133 8.66 8.43 1.48
C THR A 133 8.05 9.78 1.07
N CYS A 134 8.66 10.47 0.11
CA CYS A 134 8.22 11.80 -0.29
C CYS A 134 7.36 11.76 -1.56
N THR A 135 6.19 12.38 -1.53
CA THR A 135 5.28 12.46 -2.69
C THR A 135 5.86 13.31 -3.82
N PHE A 136 6.76 14.26 -3.52
CA PHE A 136 7.23 15.28 -4.45
C PHE A 136 8.67 15.12 -4.94
N ASP A 137 9.44 14.20 -4.36
CA ASP A 137 10.86 14.01 -4.68
C ASP A 137 11.05 12.96 -5.78
N GLU A 138 12.32 12.82 -6.18
CA GLU A 138 12.73 11.79 -7.10
C GLU A 138 12.36 10.40 -6.54
N HIS A 139 11.91 9.52 -7.41
CA HIS A 139 11.45 8.18 -7.01
C HIS A 139 12.49 7.08 -7.24
N SER A 140 13.62 7.40 -7.88
CA SER A 140 14.63 6.41 -8.30
C SER A 140 15.18 5.61 -7.12
N GLY A 141 15.51 6.27 -6.02
CA GLY A 141 16.03 5.59 -4.82
C GLY A 141 15.07 4.56 -4.24
N ALA A 142 13.80 4.93 -4.07
CA ALA A 142 12.77 4.01 -3.58
C ALA A 142 12.47 2.89 -4.56
N THR A 143 12.48 3.19 -5.86
CA THR A 143 12.27 2.20 -6.92
C THR A 143 13.38 1.15 -6.91
N VAL A 144 14.64 1.58 -6.89
CA VAL A 144 15.80 0.69 -6.82
C VAL A 144 15.77 -0.15 -5.54
N ALA A 145 15.50 0.47 -4.40
CA ALA A 145 15.40 -0.23 -3.12
C ALA A 145 14.28 -1.28 -3.10
N THR A 146 13.11 -0.97 -3.71
CA THR A 146 12.01 -1.94 -3.81
C THR A 146 12.36 -3.09 -4.74
N ILE A 147 12.96 -2.82 -5.88
CA ILE A 147 13.43 -3.87 -6.81
C ILE A 147 14.46 -4.75 -6.11
N ASP A 148 15.40 -4.14 -5.37
CA ASP A 148 16.40 -4.89 -4.61
C ASP A 148 15.75 -5.78 -3.53
N ILE A 149 14.76 -5.30 -2.77
CA ILE A 149 14.01 -6.12 -1.80
C ILE A 149 13.43 -7.38 -2.45
N LEU A 150 12.96 -7.27 -3.68
CA LEU A 150 12.21 -8.32 -4.39
C LEU A 150 13.03 -9.12 -5.39
N ALA A 151 14.33 -8.85 -5.51
CA ALA A 151 15.19 -9.43 -6.53
C ALA A 151 15.26 -10.98 -6.46
N GLU A 152 15.16 -11.54 -5.26
CA GLU A 152 15.22 -12.99 -5.01
C GLU A 152 13.82 -13.64 -4.86
N VAL A 153 12.75 -12.86 -5.04
CA VAL A 153 11.37 -13.36 -4.96
C VAL A 153 10.98 -13.94 -6.33
N GLU A 154 10.78 -15.26 -6.39
CA GLU A 154 10.38 -15.97 -7.60
C GLU A 154 8.87 -15.96 -7.83
N GLN A 155 8.07 -15.91 -6.76
CA GLN A 155 6.62 -15.93 -6.81
C GLN A 155 6.06 -14.74 -7.59
N PRO A 156 4.86 -14.88 -8.20
CA PRO A 156 4.17 -13.77 -8.86
C PRO A 156 4.03 -12.57 -7.92
N LYS A 157 4.37 -11.39 -8.42
CA LYS A 157 4.36 -10.12 -7.68
C LYS A 157 3.34 -9.18 -8.30
N PHE A 158 2.33 -8.80 -7.51
CA PHE A 158 1.28 -7.85 -7.91
C PHE A 158 1.39 -6.59 -7.08
N ALA A 159 1.17 -5.45 -7.69
CA ALA A 159 1.29 -4.15 -7.04
C ALA A 159 0.13 -3.22 -7.40
N ILE A 160 -0.18 -2.32 -6.51
CA ILE A 160 -0.98 -1.13 -6.75
C ILE A 160 -0.19 0.11 -6.33
N LEU A 161 -0.65 1.29 -6.73
CA LEU A 161 -0.04 2.55 -6.32
C LEU A 161 -0.74 3.11 -5.06
N GLY A 162 0.05 3.75 -4.20
CA GLY A 162 -0.43 4.53 -3.06
C GLY A 162 -0.37 6.04 -3.32
N ASN A 163 -0.70 6.80 -2.30
CA ASN A 163 -0.76 8.26 -2.38
C ASN A 163 0.62 8.93 -2.46
N HIS A 164 1.70 8.25 -2.09
CA HIS A 164 3.07 8.72 -2.28
C HIS A 164 3.66 8.32 -3.63
N ASP A 165 2.96 7.53 -4.45
CA ASP A 165 3.53 6.96 -5.66
C ASP A 165 3.23 7.77 -6.91
N SER A 166 4.14 7.73 -7.87
CA SER A 166 3.97 8.29 -9.20
C SER A 166 3.96 7.20 -10.27
N LEU A 167 3.26 7.43 -11.38
CA LEU A 167 3.25 6.51 -12.53
C LEU A 167 4.64 6.30 -13.12
N ALA A 168 5.53 7.29 -13.01
CA ALA A 168 6.88 7.22 -13.58
C ALA A 168 7.75 6.08 -13.05
N LYS A 169 7.43 5.49 -11.89
CA LYS A 169 8.16 4.32 -11.35
C LYS A 169 7.72 2.99 -11.96
N VAL A 170 6.50 2.93 -12.47
CA VAL A 170 5.87 1.67 -12.91
C VAL A 170 6.68 0.94 -13.98
N PRO A 171 7.17 1.59 -15.07
CA PRO A 171 7.92 0.90 -16.11
C PRO A 171 9.15 0.15 -15.59
N ALA A 172 9.93 0.78 -14.71
CA ALA A 172 11.13 0.14 -14.15
C ALA A 172 10.78 -1.05 -13.25
N MET A 173 9.72 -0.93 -12.45
CA MET A 173 9.27 -2.02 -11.57
C MET A 173 8.62 -3.17 -12.36
N GLU A 174 7.88 -2.89 -13.42
CA GLU A 174 7.33 -3.93 -14.31
C GLU A 174 8.44 -4.67 -15.08
N THR A 175 9.49 -3.97 -15.50
CA THR A 175 10.69 -4.59 -16.08
C THR A 175 11.37 -5.54 -15.09
N ALA A 176 11.29 -5.27 -13.78
CA ALA A 176 11.78 -6.15 -12.72
C ALA A 176 10.77 -7.26 -12.32
N GLY A 177 9.72 -7.47 -13.11
CA GLY A 177 8.75 -8.56 -12.92
C GLY A 177 7.67 -8.29 -11.85
N ILE A 178 7.40 -7.04 -11.52
CA ILE A 178 6.33 -6.63 -10.61
C ILE A 178 5.15 -6.16 -11.46
N ARG A 179 4.04 -6.91 -11.51
CA ARG A 179 2.87 -6.51 -12.28
C ARG A 179 2.00 -5.53 -11.50
N PHE A 180 1.85 -4.31 -12.02
CA PHE A 180 0.90 -3.36 -11.49
C PHE A 180 -0.53 -3.65 -11.97
N LEU A 181 -1.49 -3.47 -11.08
CA LEU A 181 -2.92 -3.49 -11.37
C LEU A 181 -3.44 -2.05 -11.23
N LEU A 182 -3.63 -1.40 -12.37
CA LEU A 182 -3.99 0.02 -12.48
C LEU A 182 -5.45 0.15 -12.91
N ASN A 183 -6.40 -0.02 -11.98
CA ASN A 183 -7.82 -0.21 -12.25
C ASN A 183 -8.06 -1.43 -13.14
N GLU A 184 -7.40 -2.53 -12.81
CA GLU A 184 -7.36 -3.79 -13.57
C GLU A 184 -7.61 -4.98 -12.65
N HIS A 185 -7.91 -6.12 -13.24
CA HIS A 185 -7.88 -7.40 -12.55
C HIS A 185 -7.04 -8.43 -13.29
N ILE A 186 -6.71 -9.50 -12.59
CA ILE A 186 -6.08 -10.70 -13.16
C ILE A 186 -6.73 -11.95 -12.55
N LEU A 187 -6.85 -12.98 -13.35
CA LEU A 187 -7.28 -14.30 -12.88
C LEU A 187 -6.05 -15.11 -12.47
N LEU A 188 -5.93 -15.38 -11.18
CA LEU A 188 -4.97 -16.34 -10.65
C LEU A 188 -5.52 -17.73 -10.87
N ARG A 189 -4.69 -18.65 -11.39
CA ARG A 189 -5.09 -20.00 -11.73
C ARG A 189 -4.40 -21.03 -10.86
N ARG A 190 -5.18 -22.02 -10.41
CA ARG A 190 -4.67 -23.20 -9.70
C ARG A 190 -5.46 -24.43 -10.16
N GLY A 191 -4.84 -25.24 -11.03
CA GLY A 191 -5.59 -26.24 -11.79
C GLY A 191 -6.59 -25.56 -12.72
N GLU A 192 -7.86 -26.02 -12.68
CA GLU A 192 -8.96 -25.44 -13.45
C GLU A 192 -9.67 -24.29 -12.72
N ALA A 193 -9.33 -24.05 -11.46
CA ALA A 193 -9.97 -23.02 -10.65
C ALA A 193 -9.30 -21.65 -10.85
N GLU A 194 -10.13 -20.61 -10.70
CA GLU A 194 -9.72 -19.23 -10.82
C GLU A 194 -10.10 -18.41 -9.59
N LEU A 195 -9.23 -17.44 -9.25
CA LEU A 195 -9.47 -16.40 -8.24
C LEU A 195 -9.18 -15.06 -8.90
N CYS A 196 -10.10 -14.11 -8.77
CA CYS A 196 -9.97 -12.79 -9.35
C CYS A 196 -9.27 -11.84 -8.36
N LEU A 197 -8.01 -11.47 -8.68
CA LEU A 197 -7.27 -10.45 -7.95
C LEU A 197 -7.44 -9.11 -8.66
N ILE A 198 -7.99 -8.13 -7.96
CA ILE A 198 -8.34 -6.81 -8.46
C ILE A 198 -7.42 -5.78 -7.83
N GLY A 199 -6.96 -4.82 -8.60
CA GLY A 199 -6.21 -3.66 -8.09
C GLY A 199 -6.79 -2.35 -8.60
N ILE A 200 -6.93 -1.39 -7.71
CA ILE A 200 -7.36 -0.04 -8.05
C ILE A 200 -6.26 0.97 -7.74
N ASP A 201 -6.25 2.07 -8.47
CA ASP A 201 -5.37 3.19 -8.22
C ASP A 201 -5.75 3.94 -6.93
N ASP A 202 -4.95 4.91 -6.50
CA ASP A 202 -5.12 5.58 -5.21
C ASP A 202 -6.51 6.25 -5.05
N PRO A 203 -7.29 5.83 -4.05
CA PRO A 203 -8.61 6.38 -3.79
C PRO A 203 -8.59 7.64 -2.92
N ASN A 204 -7.46 7.97 -2.32
CA ASN A 204 -7.38 8.98 -1.26
C ASN A 204 -6.88 10.33 -1.79
N PHE A 205 -5.66 10.39 -2.25
CA PHE A 205 -5.00 11.62 -2.67
C PHE A 205 -5.27 11.96 -4.13
N TYR A 206 -4.95 11.02 -5.04
CA TYR A 206 -5.17 11.20 -6.48
C TYR A 206 -6.65 11.04 -6.86
N LYS A 207 -7.38 10.18 -6.17
CA LYS A 207 -8.80 9.86 -6.40
C LYS A 207 -9.06 9.36 -7.82
N THR A 208 -8.11 8.59 -8.33
CA THR A 208 -8.09 8.04 -9.69
C THR A 208 -8.42 6.55 -9.72
N HIS A 209 -8.92 6.02 -8.60
CA HIS A 209 -9.47 4.68 -8.52
C HIS A 209 -10.75 4.55 -9.35
N ASN A 210 -10.87 3.46 -10.09
CA ASN A 210 -12.06 3.13 -10.86
C ASN A 210 -12.37 1.63 -10.71
N LEU A 211 -13.23 1.30 -9.75
CA LEU A 211 -13.57 -0.08 -9.44
C LEU A 211 -14.41 -0.72 -10.54
N GLU A 212 -15.26 0.05 -11.22
CA GLU A 212 -16.10 -0.48 -12.32
C GLU A 212 -15.24 -0.92 -13.48
N ARG A 213 -14.24 -0.10 -13.83
CA ARG A 213 -13.23 -0.45 -14.82
C ARG A 213 -12.44 -1.68 -14.38
N ALA A 214 -11.98 -1.73 -13.13
CA ALA A 214 -11.22 -2.86 -12.62
C ALA A 214 -12.00 -4.18 -12.67
N LEU A 215 -13.32 -4.12 -12.60
CA LEU A 215 -14.22 -5.25 -12.67
C LEU A 215 -14.73 -5.56 -14.09
N ASP A 216 -14.46 -4.69 -15.07
CA ASP A 216 -14.92 -4.90 -16.45
C ASP A 216 -14.32 -6.19 -17.03
N GLY A 217 -15.21 -7.10 -17.48
CA GLY A 217 -14.83 -8.44 -17.94
C GLY A 217 -14.46 -9.44 -16.84
N ALA A 218 -14.49 -9.08 -15.56
CA ALA A 218 -14.26 -10.04 -14.48
C ALA A 218 -15.43 -11.05 -14.37
N PRO A 219 -15.13 -12.35 -14.25
CA PRO A 219 -16.19 -13.36 -14.12
C PRO A 219 -17.05 -13.12 -12.87
N SER A 220 -18.36 -13.28 -12.99
CA SER A 220 -19.32 -12.99 -11.91
C SER A 220 -19.21 -13.98 -10.74
N ASP A 221 -18.88 -15.23 -11.04
CA ASP A 221 -18.89 -16.39 -10.16
C ASP A 221 -17.54 -16.71 -9.50
N THR A 222 -16.48 -15.94 -9.80
CA THR A 222 -15.18 -16.09 -9.16
C THR A 222 -15.12 -15.39 -7.81
N THR A 223 -14.39 -15.97 -6.85
CA THR A 223 -13.97 -15.29 -5.61
C THR A 223 -13.14 -14.07 -5.96
N LYS A 224 -13.48 -12.91 -5.38
CA LYS A 224 -12.85 -11.63 -5.67
C LYS A 224 -12.07 -11.10 -4.47
N VAL A 225 -10.79 -10.82 -4.68
CA VAL A 225 -9.89 -10.17 -3.72
C VAL A 225 -9.48 -8.83 -4.27
N LEU A 226 -9.74 -7.75 -3.52
CA LEU A 226 -9.39 -6.39 -3.91
C LEU A 226 -8.14 -5.91 -3.17
N LEU A 227 -7.17 -5.42 -3.92
CA LEU A 227 -6.06 -4.61 -3.42
C LEU A 227 -6.44 -3.13 -3.56
N SER A 228 -6.45 -2.42 -2.45
CA SER A 228 -6.63 -0.96 -2.41
C SER A 228 -5.64 -0.37 -1.44
N HIS A 229 -4.97 0.73 -1.83
CA HIS A 229 -4.02 1.34 -0.90
C HIS A 229 -4.70 1.76 0.41
N ALA A 230 -5.86 2.40 0.33
CA ALA A 230 -6.56 2.92 1.50
C ALA A 230 -7.84 2.11 1.84
N PRO A 231 -8.10 1.82 3.13
CA PRO A 231 -9.22 0.98 3.55
C PRO A 231 -10.59 1.64 3.37
N GLN A 232 -10.67 2.96 3.14
CA GLN A 232 -11.92 3.72 2.98
C GLN A 232 -12.79 3.23 1.82
N THR A 233 -12.20 2.53 0.86
CA THR A 233 -12.89 1.88 -0.26
C THR A 233 -13.90 0.82 0.15
N TYR A 234 -13.87 0.34 1.41
CA TYR A 234 -14.82 -0.65 1.90
C TYR A 234 -16.29 -0.30 1.63
N ARG A 235 -16.64 1.00 1.63
CA ARG A 235 -17.99 1.48 1.36
C ARG A 235 -18.43 1.29 -0.10
N MET A 236 -17.46 1.22 -1.02
CA MET A 236 -17.72 1.12 -2.47
C MET A 236 -17.87 -0.33 -2.93
N VAL A 237 -17.40 -1.28 -2.13
CA VAL A 237 -17.26 -2.69 -2.54
C VAL A 237 -18.36 -3.59 -2.03
N GLU A 238 -19.20 -3.13 -1.10
CA GLU A 238 -20.21 -3.96 -0.40
C GLU A 238 -21.19 -4.67 -1.37
N GLU A 239 -21.54 -4.02 -2.49
CA GLU A 239 -22.49 -4.56 -3.49
C GLU A 239 -21.80 -5.15 -4.74
N LYS A 240 -20.46 -5.16 -4.80
CA LYS A 240 -19.69 -5.56 -5.99
C LYS A 240 -19.22 -7.03 -5.96
N GLY A 241 -19.66 -7.81 -4.98
CA GLY A 241 -19.30 -9.22 -4.88
C GLY A 241 -17.84 -9.47 -4.47
N ILE A 242 -17.16 -8.46 -3.90
CA ILE A 242 -15.80 -8.58 -3.36
C ILE A 242 -15.88 -9.19 -1.96
N GLU A 243 -15.12 -10.26 -1.72
CA GLU A 243 -15.16 -11.00 -0.47
C GLU A 243 -14.03 -10.59 0.48
N LEU A 244 -12.89 -10.15 -0.06
CA LEU A 244 -11.73 -9.71 0.71
C LEU A 244 -11.18 -8.40 0.17
N LEU A 245 -10.94 -7.45 1.07
CA LEU A 245 -10.20 -6.20 0.82
C LEU A 245 -8.88 -6.22 1.58
N ILE A 246 -7.75 -6.07 0.89
CA ILE A 246 -6.41 -5.97 1.46
C ILE A 246 -5.92 -4.53 1.26
N ALA A 247 -5.61 -3.82 2.37
CA ALA A 247 -5.25 -2.41 2.35
C ALA A 247 -4.04 -2.09 3.25
N GLY A 248 -3.52 -0.87 3.08
CA GLY A 248 -2.44 -0.26 3.86
C GLY A 248 -2.76 1.16 4.29
N HIS A 249 -1.86 2.12 3.97
CA HIS A 249 -2.02 3.58 4.10
C HIS A 249 -1.97 4.12 5.53
N THR A 250 -2.61 3.46 6.48
CA THR A 250 -2.85 4.02 7.83
C THR A 250 -1.64 3.95 8.75
N HIS A 251 -0.64 3.14 8.40
CA HIS A 251 0.50 2.78 9.26
C HIS A 251 0.09 2.28 10.65
N GLY A 252 -1.20 1.97 10.89
CA GLY A 252 -1.74 1.69 12.21
C GLY A 252 -1.49 2.86 13.19
N GLY A 253 -1.32 4.08 12.67
CA GLY A 253 -0.98 5.27 13.43
C GLY A 253 0.51 5.45 13.75
N GLN A 254 1.37 4.46 13.45
CA GLN A 254 2.85 4.49 13.58
C GLN A 254 3.38 4.78 14.99
N ILE A 255 2.86 5.82 15.65
CA ILE A 255 3.14 6.21 17.04
C ILE A 255 1.84 6.17 17.82
N CYS A 256 1.69 5.18 18.69
CA CYS A 256 0.50 4.96 19.50
C CYS A 256 0.80 5.09 20.99
N LEU A 257 -0.23 5.34 21.76
CA LEU A 257 -0.19 5.22 23.23
C LEU A 257 -0.03 3.72 23.63
N PRO A 258 0.33 3.43 24.87
CA PRO A 258 0.32 2.05 25.38
C PRO A 258 -1.02 1.37 25.11
N GLY A 259 -0.98 0.10 24.69
CA GLY A 259 -2.16 -0.63 24.24
C GLY A 259 -2.54 -0.41 22.78
N GLY A 260 -1.73 0.30 21.98
CA GLY A 260 -1.97 0.52 20.55
C GLY A 260 -3.03 1.59 20.25
N TYR A 261 -3.37 2.43 21.21
CA TYR A 261 -4.35 3.51 20.98
C TYR A 261 -3.79 4.56 20.03
N LEU A 262 -4.49 4.76 18.91
CA LEU A 262 -4.14 5.73 17.87
C LEU A 262 -4.21 7.17 18.41
N ILE A 263 -3.10 7.91 18.31
CA ILE A 263 -3.05 9.35 18.63
C ILE A 263 -3.57 10.15 17.43
N MET A 264 -3.05 9.84 16.25
CA MET A 264 -3.45 10.46 14.98
C MET A 264 -3.99 9.37 14.04
N HIS A 265 -5.08 9.64 13.38
CA HIS A 265 -5.65 8.73 12.39
C HIS A 265 -6.50 9.51 11.39
N ASP A 266 -6.61 8.97 10.21
CA ASP A 266 -7.55 9.47 9.21
C ASP A 266 -8.99 9.30 9.72
N ARG A 267 -9.71 10.41 9.80
CA ARG A 267 -11.11 10.43 10.29
C ARG A 267 -12.12 9.98 9.23
N SER A 268 -11.68 9.76 8.00
CA SER A 268 -12.55 9.30 6.90
C SER A 268 -12.99 7.85 7.08
N ALA A 269 -12.32 7.08 7.96
CA ALA A 269 -12.62 5.69 8.25
C ALA A 269 -12.83 5.43 9.76
N PRO A 270 -13.72 4.51 10.14
CA PRO A 270 -13.92 4.13 11.54
C PRO A 270 -12.66 3.41 12.06
N ARG A 271 -12.34 3.64 13.34
CA ARG A 271 -11.12 3.08 13.97
C ARG A 271 -10.96 1.58 13.81
N ARG A 272 -12.07 0.82 13.77
CA ARG A 272 -12.06 -0.65 13.65
C ARG A 272 -11.46 -1.18 12.36
N ILE A 273 -11.40 -0.35 11.30
CA ILE A 273 -10.85 -0.76 10.00
C ILE A 273 -9.45 -0.17 9.72
N LEU A 274 -8.86 0.53 10.66
CA LEU A 274 -7.58 1.21 10.45
C LEU A 274 -6.37 0.30 10.66
N SER A 275 -6.52 -0.87 11.24
CA SER A 275 -5.44 -1.87 11.33
C SER A 275 -5.95 -3.26 11.67
N GLY A 276 -5.23 -4.29 11.18
CA GLY A 276 -5.54 -5.70 11.39
C GLY A 276 -6.76 -6.18 10.62
N ALA A 277 -7.27 -7.33 11.01
CA ALA A 277 -8.45 -7.94 10.39
C ALA A 277 -9.74 -7.26 10.86
N TRP A 278 -10.68 -7.06 9.94
CA TRP A 278 -11.98 -6.47 10.23
C TRP A 278 -13.06 -7.06 9.30
N ARG A 279 -14.32 -6.81 9.64
CA ARG A 279 -15.47 -7.22 8.83
C ARG A 279 -16.50 -6.10 8.77
N GLU A 280 -17.11 -5.92 7.60
CA GLU A 280 -18.23 -5.03 7.36
C GLU A 280 -19.25 -5.75 6.51
N GLY A 281 -20.40 -6.11 7.10
CA GLY A 281 -21.37 -6.97 6.44
C GLY A 281 -20.77 -8.32 6.00
N LYS A 282 -20.79 -8.59 4.70
CA LYS A 282 -20.17 -9.78 4.10
C LYS A 282 -18.71 -9.60 3.74
N LEU A 283 -18.25 -8.36 3.61
CA LEU A 283 -16.87 -8.03 3.27
C LEU A 283 -15.96 -8.34 4.45
N GLN A 284 -14.92 -9.09 4.20
CA GLN A 284 -13.77 -9.20 5.09
C GLN A 284 -12.68 -8.26 4.62
N GLY A 285 -11.96 -7.68 5.56
CA GLY A 285 -10.86 -6.80 5.22
C GLY A 285 -9.67 -6.96 6.15
N TYR A 286 -8.54 -6.55 5.65
CA TYR A 286 -7.32 -6.42 6.42
C TYR A 286 -6.63 -5.10 6.07
N THR A 287 -6.30 -4.34 7.09
CA THR A 287 -5.51 -3.11 6.92
C THR A 287 -4.15 -3.30 7.58
N SER A 288 -3.12 -3.35 6.76
CA SER A 288 -1.74 -3.47 7.23
C SER A 288 -1.31 -2.23 8.02
N ARG A 289 -0.53 -2.48 9.07
CA ARG A 289 0.17 -1.41 9.79
C ARG A 289 1.37 -0.86 9.04
N GLY A 290 1.67 -1.41 7.86
CA GLY A 290 2.80 -1.04 7.02
C GLY A 290 4.09 -1.75 7.43
N THR A 291 4.90 -2.07 6.43
CA THR A 291 6.22 -2.71 6.59
C THR A 291 7.28 -1.70 6.97
N GLY A 292 7.22 -0.49 6.38
CA GLY A 292 8.10 0.63 6.66
C GLY A 292 7.53 1.65 7.65
N GLY A 293 7.82 2.91 7.41
CA GLY A 293 7.34 4.03 8.22
C GLY A 293 7.21 5.30 7.39
N SER A 294 6.32 6.19 7.74
CA SER A 294 6.13 7.47 7.06
C SER A 294 6.90 8.59 7.76
N GLY A 295 7.69 9.36 7.02
CA GLY A 295 8.40 10.56 7.46
C GLY A 295 9.59 10.34 8.40
N LEU A 296 9.49 9.41 9.35
CA LEU A 296 10.58 9.06 10.26
C LEU A 296 10.72 7.53 10.37
N PRO A 297 11.97 6.99 10.46
CA PRO A 297 12.23 5.56 10.63
C PRO A 297 12.01 5.14 12.10
N ILE A 298 10.77 5.25 12.57
CA ILE A 298 10.40 4.98 13.96
C ILE A 298 9.03 4.30 14.06
N ARG A 299 8.87 3.44 15.06
CA ARG A 299 7.59 2.86 15.46
C ARG A 299 7.49 2.84 16.98
N LEU A 300 6.35 3.21 17.54
CA LEU A 300 6.15 3.16 18.99
C LEU A 300 4.75 2.61 19.32
N ASN A 301 4.71 1.48 20.05
CA ASN A 301 3.48 0.74 20.38
C ASN A 301 2.60 0.37 19.17
N CYS A 302 3.19 0.37 17.99
CA CYS A 302 2.59 -0.01 16.71
C CYS A 302 3.68 -0.67 15.85
N PRO A 303 3.94 -1.98 16.00
CA PRO A 303 5.01 -2.66 15.28
C PRO A 303 4.74 -2.67 13.77
N ALA A 304 5.82 -2.56 12.99
CA ALA A 304 5.80 -2.81 11.56
C ALA A 304 5.43 -4.28 11.28
N GLU A 305 4.90 -4.56 10.10
CA GLU A 305 4.51 -5.93 9.75
C GLU A 305 4.67 -6.25 8.27
N VAL A 306 4.85 -7.54 8.01
CA VAL A 306 4.50 -8.22 6.78
C VAL A 306 3.37 -9.19 7.09
N THR A 307 2.40 -9.37 6.22
CA THR A 307 1.21 -10.17 6.53
C THR A 307 1.05 -11.33 5.57
N LEU A 308 0.93 -12.55 6.11
CA LEU A 308 0.58 -13.75 5.37
C LEU A 308 -0.94 -13.96 5.47
N HIS A 309 -1.65 -13.73 4.39
CA HIS A 309 -3.08 -14.01 4.27
C HIS A 309 -3.27 -15.43 3.76
N THR A 310 -3.74 -16.33 4.60
CA THR A 310 -4.09 -17.71 4.21
C THR A 310 -5.57 -17.78 3.90
N LEU A 311 -5.90 -18.02 2.63
CA LEU A 311 -7.28 -18.19 2.21
C LEU A 311 -7.78 -19.59 2.61
N ARG A 312 -8.97 -19.65 3.20
CA ARG A 312 -9.65 -20.87 3.60
C ARG A 312 -11.05 -20.91 3.05
N ARG A 313 -11.49 -22.09 2.68
CA ARG A 313 -12.87 -22.30 2.32
C ARG A 313 -13.75 -22.20 3.58
N GLY A 314 -14.79 -21.31 3.50
CA GLY A 314 -15.70 -21.02 4.61
C GLY A 314 -16.99 -21.82 4.59
#